data_0cc6aa4ea3ba91f3700aeb09cc19f622
#
_entry.id   0cc6aa4ea3ba91f3700aeb09cc19f622
#
_cell.length_a   1.000
_cell.length_b   1.000
_cell.length_c   1.000
_cell.angle_alpha   90.00
_cell.angle_beta   90.00
_cell.angle_gamma   90.00
#
_symmetry.space_group_name_H-M   'P 1'
#
loop_
_entity.id
_entity.type
_entity.pdbx_description
1 polymer ?
#
loop_
_entity_poly.entity_id
_entity_poly.type
_entity_poly.pdbx_seq_one_letter_code
_entity_poly.pdbx_strand_id
1 'polypeptide(L)'
;MIIYEGRSKFRGMVGDIQAILTGYKPDNASRNSKTGPVCQLHILVKDENPKAAQLSGSDQLVCGTCELRPGDRVEKKKKGVCYVRTRGEIATWKAHANNPERGDAVSILSRIGLRLGAYGD
;
A
#
# COMPACT_ATOMS: atom_id res chain seq x y z
N MET A 1 5.23 9.79 3.14
CA MET A 1 6.57 9.52 3.71
C MET A 1 6.84 8.03 3.68
N ILE A 2 7.98 7.62 3.18
CA ILE A 2 8.43 6.22 3.19
C ILE A 2 8.98 5.92 4.58
N ILE A 3 8.40 4.91 5.25
CA ILE A 3 8.81 4.46 6.59
C ILE A 3 9.53 3.11 6.58
N TYR A 4 9.41 2.37 5.50
CA TYR A 4 10.13 1.13 5.26
C TYR A 4 10.37 0.92 3.77
N GLU A 5 11.51 0.38 3.44
CA GLU A 5 11.85 -0.09 2.10
C GLU A 5 12.76 -1.30 2.23
N GLY A 6 12.43 -2.38 1.58
CA GLY A 6 13.19 -3.63 1.65
C GLY A 6 12.41 -4.83 1.14
N ARG A 7 12.97 -6.00 1.33
CA ARG A 7 12.39 -7.24 0.83
C ARG A 7 11.06 -7.58 1.49
N SER A 8 10.16 -8.12 0.70
CA SER A 8 8.92 -8.72 1.21
C SER A 8 9.24 -9.80 2.25
N LYS A 9 8.42 -9.87 3.30
CA LYS A 9 8.53 -10.86 4.36
C LYS A 9 7.64 -12.09 4.11
N PHE A 10 6.87 -12.10 3.05
CA PHE A 10 6.09 -13.29 2.69
C PHE A 10 7.01 -14.42 2.25
N ARG A 11 6.83 -15.60 2.85
CA ARG A 11 7.66 -16.77 2.59
C ARG A 11 7.61 -17.17 1.12
N GLY A 12 8.78 -17.36 0.52
CA GLY A 12 8.91 -17.76 -0.88
C GLY A 12 8.76 -16.62 -1.90
N MET A 13 8.50 -15.39 -1.43
CA MET A 13 8.41 -14.22 -2.30
C MET A 13 9.76 -13.52 -2.40
N VAL A 14 10.15 -13.15 -3.62
CA VAL A 14 11.41 -12.43 -3.90
C VAL A 14 11.09 -11.14 -4.62
N GLY A 15 11.28 -10.02 -3.93
CA GLY A 15 11.05 -8.68 -4.46
C GLY A 15 10.97 -7.65 -3.36
N ASP A 16 11.11 -6.40 -3.74
CA ASP A 16 11.14 -5.29 -2.79
C ASP A 16 9.77 -4.61 -2.67
N ILE A 17 9.46 -4.23 -1.45
CA ILE A 17 8.27 -3.48 -1.08
C ILE A 17 8.66 -2.16 -0.42
N GLN A 18 7.73 -1.24 -0.41
CA GLN A 18 7.81 0.00 0.35
C GLN A 18 6.55 0.20 1.18
N ALA A 19 6.72 0.67 2.41
CA ALA A 19 5.63 1.09 3.27
C ALA A 19 5.59 2.62 3.32
N ILE A 20 4.46 3.17 2.91
CA ILE A 20 4.25 4.62 2.78
C ILE A 20 3.19 5.06 3.77
N LEU A 21 3.54 6.05 4.59
CA LEU A 21 2.60 6.71 5.51
C LEU A 21 2.09 8.00 4.86
N THR A 22 0.77 8.15 4.79
CA THR A 22 0.09 9.36 4.33
C THR A 22 -0.84 9.93 5.39
N GLY A 23 -1.22 11.20 5.24
CA GLY A 23 -2.14 11.84 6.19
C GLY A 23 -1.55 12.09 7.58
N TYR A 24 -0.24 12.13 7.72
CA TYR A 24 0.45 12.35 8.99
C TYR A 24 0.58 13.82 9.37
N LYS A 25 0.34 14.74 8.44
CA LYS A 25 0.25 16.18 8.73
C LYS A 25 -1.20 16.51 9.10
N PRO A 26 -1.44 17.37 10.10
CA PRO A 26 -2.81 17.71 10.54
C PRO A 26 -3.73 18.15 9.42
N ASP A 27 -3.20 18.89 8.44
CA ASP A 27 -3.98 19.44 7.33
C ASP A 27 -4.38 18.38 6.28
N ASN A 28 -3.68 17.24 6.24
CA ASN A 28 -3.93 16.14 5.27
C ASN A 28 -4.37 14.85 5.96
N ALA A 29 -4.63 14.85 7.25
CA ALA A 29 -5.18 13.69 7.94
C ALA A 29 -6.49 13.23 7.30
N SER A 30 -6.74 11.93 7.30
CA SER A 30 -7.99 11.39 6.78
C SER A 30 -9.18 12.01 7.51
N ARG A 31 -10.10 12.60 6.74
CA ARG A 31 -11.36 13.15 7.25
C ARG A 31 -12.51 12.16 7.17
N ASN A 32 -12.23 10.87 7.17
CA ASN A 32 -13.26 9.85 7.15
C ASN A 32 -14.07 9.95 8.45
N SER A 33 -15.38 10.16 8.33
CA SER A 33 -16.30 10.30 9.46
C SER A 33 -16.34 9.07 10.38
N LYS A 34 -15.98 7.88 9.86
CA LYS A 34 -15.98 6.63 10.63
C LYS A 34 -14.69 6.42 11.42
N THR A 35 -13.56 6.91 10.94
CA THR A 35 -12.24 6.67 11.54
C THR A 35 -11.63 7.91 12.18
N GLY A 36 -12.17 9.09 11.89
CA GLY A 36 -11.58 10.35 12.33
C GLY A 36 -10.25 10.68 11.63
N PRO A 37 -9.49 11.64 12.15
CA PRO A 37 -8.21 12.05 11.59
C PRO A 37 -7.12 11.04 11.94
N VAL A 38 -6.80 10.16 11.00
CA VAL A 38 -5.78 9.10 11.14
C VAL A 38 -4.82 9.09 9.96
N CYS A 39 -3.59 8.67 10.20
CA CYS A 39 -2.67 8.30 9.14
C CYS A 39 -3.17 7.05 8.40
N GLN A 40 -2.74 6.89 7.16
CA GLN A 40 -2.98 5.68 6.38
C GLN A 40 -1.65 5.04 5.99
N LEU A 41 -1.55 3.73 6.19
CA LEU A 41 -0.42 2.93 5.75
C LEU A 41 -0.74 2.25 4.43
N HIS A 42 0.15 2.42 3.47
CA HIS A 42 0.11 1.78 2.16
C HIS A 42 1.36 0.92 2.03
N ILE A 43 1.19 -0.38 1.83
CA ILE A 43 2.29 -1.31 1.54
C ILE A 43 2.23 -1.61 0.05
N LEU A 44 3.23 -1.19 -0.71
CA LEU A 44 3.25 -1.24 -2.16
C LEU A 44 4.49 -1.96 -2.67
N VAL A 45 4.37 -2.57 -3.85
CA VAL A 45 5.56 -3.05 -4.58
C VAL A 45 6.42 -1.84 -4.94
N LYS A 46 7.73 -1.94 -4.73
CA LYS A 46 8.64 -0.80 -4.92
C LYS A 46 8.75 -0.39 -6.38
N ASP A 47 9.02 -1.35 -7.26
CA ASP A 47 9.43 -1.09 -8.64
C ASP A 47 8.27 -1.08 -9.64
N GLU A 48 7.07 -1.38 -9.18
CA GLU A 48 5.86 -1.38 -10.00
C GLU A 48 4.73 -0.61 -9.33
N ASN A 49 4.01 0.18 -10.13
CA ASN A 49 2.78 0.80 -9.62
C ASN A 49 1.70 -0.28 -9.33
N PRO A 50 0.76 -0.04 -8.43
CA PRO A 50 -0.20 -1.05 -7.97
C PRO A 50 -1.01 -1.73 -9.08
N LYS A 51 -1.34 -1.03 -10.17
CA LYS A 51 -2.05 -1.62 -11.30
C LYS A 51 -1.14 -2.55 -12.13
N ALA A 52 0.10 -2.14 -12.36
CA ALA A 52 1.08 -2.98 -13.05
C ALA A 52 1.39 -4.22 -12.22
N ALA A 53 1.57 -4.08 -10.90
CA ALA A 53 1.79 -5.19 -9.98
C ALA A 53 0.64 -6.21 -9.99
N GLN A 54 -0.61 -5.77 -10.06
CA GLN A 54 -1.75 -6.67 -10.22
C GLN A 54 -1.75 -7.42 -11.56
N LEU A 55 -1.28 -6.80 -12.62
CA LEU A 55 -1.22 -7.43 -13.95
C LEU A 55 -0.06 -8.41 -14.09
N SER A 56 1.09 -8.10 -13.50
CA SER A 56 2.28 -8.96 -13.49
C SER A 56 2.21 -10.09 -12.47
N GLY A 57 1.34 -9.96 -11.46
CA GLY A 57 1.27 -10.86 -10.31
C GLY A 57 2.24 -10.51 -9.18
N SER A 58 3.08 -9.47 -9.33
CA SER A 58 4.01 -9.05 -8.28
C SER A 58 3.31 -8.42 -7.07
N ASP A 59 2.01 -8.13 -7.14
CA ASP A 59 1.17 -7.78 -5.99
C ASP A 59 1.17 -8.86 -4.89
N GLN A 60 1.60 -10.11 -5.19
CA GLN A 60 1.86 -11.13 -4.18
C GLN A 60 2.86 -10.70 -3.12
N LEU A 61 3.80 -9.83 -3.47
CA LEU A 61 4.79 -9.30 -2.52
C LEU A 61 4.16 -8.52 -1.35
N VAL A 62 2.95 -8.02 -1.54
CA VAL A 62 2.22 -7.20 -0.55
C VAL A 62 0.89 -7.79 -0.12
N CYS A 63 0.28 -8.65 -0.94
CA CYS A 63 -1.02 -9.28 -0.66
C CYS A 63 -0.91 -10.78 -0.35
N GLY A 64 0.29 -11.36 -0.47
CA GLY A 64 0.51 -12.79 -0.22
C GLY A 64 -0.43 -13.69 -1.01
N THR A 65 -1.11 -14.60 -0.31
CA THR A 65 -2.07 -15.56 -0.86
C THR A 65 -3.53 -15.09 -0.80
N CYS A 66 -3.77 -13.78 -0.69
CA CYS A 66 -5.13 -13.25 -0.63
C CYS A 66 -5.97 -13.71 -1.82
N GLU A 67 -7.08 -14.39 -1.55
CA GLU A 67 -7.97 -14.93 -2.59
C GLU A 67 -8.69 -13.86 -3.42
N LEU A 68 -8.72 -12.63 -2.92
CA LEU A 68 -9.38 -11.50 -3.58
C LEU A 68 -8.49 -10.85 -4.64
N ARG A 69 -7.24 -11.27 -4.75
CA ARG A 69 -6.30 -10.72 -5.75
C ARG A 69 -6.79 -10.96 -7.17
N PRO A 70 -6.65 -9.96 -8.07
CA PRO A 70 -7.05 -10.13 -9.48
C PRO A 70 -6.20 -11.14 -10.25
N GLY A 71 -4.91 -11.31 -9.87
CA GLY A 71 -3.91 -12.03 -10.66
C GLY A 71 -4.00 -13.55 -10.63
N ASP A 72 -4.54 -14.16 -9.57
CA ASP A 72 -4.56 -15.63 -9.41
C ASP A 72 -5.71 -16.33 -10.15
N ARG A 73 -6.53 -15.60 -10.85
CA ARG A 73 -7.67 -16.16 -11.59
C ARG A 73 -7.32 -16.38 -13.04
N VAL A 74 -6.68 -17.50 -13.32
CA VAL A 74 -6.36 -18.00 -14.67
C VAL A 74 -7.61 -18.14 -15.55
N GLU A 75 -8.78 -18.18 -14.98
CA GLU A 75 -10.03 -18.12 -15.73
C GLU A 75 -10.43 -16.67 -16.03
N LYS A 76 -10.19 -16.27 -17.24
CA LYS A 76 -10.39 -14.94 -17.86
C LYS A 76 -11.79 -14.29 -17.69
N LYS A 77 -12.69 -14.80 -16.85
CA LYS A 77 -14.08 -14.34 -16.76
C LYS A 77 -14.53 -13.82 -15.39
N LYS A 78 -13.75 -13.98 -14.33
CA LYS A 78 -14.12 -13.42 -13.03
C LYS A 78 -13.22 -12.23 -12.71
N LYS A 79 -13.78 -11.02 -12.78
CA LYS A 79 -13.13 -9.81 -12.28
C LYS A 79 -12.72 -10.06 -10.82
N GLY A 80 -11.49 -9.71 -10.47
CA GLY A 80 -11.03 -9.75 -9.09
C GLY A 80 -12.02 -9.01 -8.19
N VAL A 81 -12.29 -9.57 -7.02
CA VAL A 81 -13.25 -9.02 -6.05
C VAL A 81 -12.57 -8.11 -5.03
N CYS A 82 -11.27 -7.83 -5.20
CA CYS A 82 -10.57 -6.88 -4.34
C CYS A 82 -11.28 -5.52 -4.41
N TYR A 83 -11.73 -5.05 -3.26
CA TYR A 83 -12.45 -3.78 -3.12
C TYR A 83 -11.53 -2.55 -3.13
N VAL A 84 -10.21 -2.76 -3.04
CA VAL A 84 -9.24 -1.66 -3.02
C VAL A 84 -9.17 -1.00 -4.39
N ARG A 85 -9.45 0.30 -4.42
CA ARG A 85 -9.37 1.11 -5.62
C ARG A 85 -7.93 1.56 -5.86
N THR A 86 -7.25 0.97 -6.84
CA THR A 86 -5.83 1.24 -7.14
C THR A 86 -5.54 2.68 -7.60
N ARG A 87 -6.53 3.47 -7.97
CA ARG A 87 -6.32 4.86 -8.45
C ARG A 87 -5.62 5.75 -7.42
N GLY A 88 -6.06 5.70 -6.16
CA GLY A 88 -5.43 6.44 -5.06
C GLY A 88 -4.03 5.91 -4.77
N GLU A 89 -3.88 4.61 -4.79
CA GLU A 89 -2.60 3.94 -4.54
C GLU A 89 -1.55 4.24 -5.61
N ILE A 90 -1.98 4.35 -6.89
CA ILE A 90 -1.09 4.78 -7.98
C ILE A 90 -0.58 6.21 -7.76
N ALA A 91 -1.44 7.11 -7.32
CA ALA A 91 -1.06 8.48 -7.02
C ALA A 91 -0.05 8.53 -5.86
N THR A 92 -0.31 7.78 -4.79
CA THR A 92 0.59 7.63 -3.65
C THR A 92 1.95 7.07 -4.08
N TRP A 93 1.95 5.99 -4.85
CA TRP A 93 3.17 5.36 -5.36
C TRP A 93 3.99 6.36 -6.20
N LYS A 94 3.38 7.04 -7.18
CA LYS A 94 4.06 8.01 -8.05
C LYS A 94 4.66 9.18 -7.28
N ALA A 95 3.92 9.72 -6.30
CA ALA A 95 4.40 10.84 -5.50
C ALA A 95 5.68 10.49 -4.74
N HIS A 96 5.79 9.26 -4.23
CA HIS A 96 6.94 8.83 -3.44
C HIS A 96 8.08 8.24 -4.29
N ALA A 97 7.78 7.69 -5.48
CA ALA A 97 8.80 7.28 -6.43
C ALA A 97 9.60 8.48 -6.96
N ASN A 98 8.92 9.62 -7.19
CA ASN A 98 9.54 10.82 -7.73
C ASN A 98 10.20 11.71 -6.66
N ASN A 99 9.73 11.63 -5.43
CA ASN A 99 10.24 12.44 -4.30
C ASN A 99 10.17 11.63 -3.00
N PRO A 100 11.16 10.77 -2.75
CA PRO A 100 11.18 9.86 -1.60
C PRO A 100 11.48 10.61 -0.30
N GLU A 101 10.47 11.20 0.32
CA GLU A 101 10.57 11.70 1.69
C GLU A 101 10.66 10.50 2.64
N ARG A 102 11.73 10.39 3.42
CA ARG A 102 11.94 9.34 4.43
C ARG A 102 11.78 9.94 5.82
N GLY A 103 11.25 9.17 6.74
CA GLY A 103 11.07 9.64 8.11
C GLY A 103 10.80 8.55 9.13
N ASP A 104 10.84 8.95 10.40
CA ASP A 104 10.60 8.08 11.54
C ASP A 104 9.09 7.99 11.85
N ALA A 105 8.56 6.78 11.65
CA ALA A 105 7.15 6.49 11.93
C ALA A 105 6.81 6.61 13.43
N VAL A 106 7.74 6.30 14.32
CA VAL A 106 7.46 6.26 15.77
C VAL A 106 7.08 7.63 16.29
N SER A 107 7.82 8.66 15.90
CA SER A 107 7.54 10.04 16.34
C SER A 107 6.19 10.57 15.82
N ILE A 108 5.72 10.07 14.69
CA ILE A 108 4.43 10.46 14.11
C ILE A 108 3.30 9.69 14.76
N LEU A 109 3.43 8.38 14.85
CA LEU A 109 2.38 7.48 15.35
C LEU A 109 2.15 7.64 16.85
N SER A 110 3.09 8.25 17.60
CA SER A 110 2.86 8.65 18.98
C SER A 110 1.84 9.79 19.14
N ARG A 111 1.53 10.50 18.05
CA ARG A 111 0.66 11.71 18.06
C ARG A 111 -0.65 11.52 17.29
N ILE A 112 -0.71 10.58 16.36
CA ILE A 112 -1.86 10.41 15.50
C ILE A 112 -2.14 8.92 15.29
N GLY A 113 -3.42 8.55 15.26
CA GLY A 113 -3.83 7.16 15.02
C GLY A 113 -3.45 6.66 13.62
N LEU A 114 -3.30 5.34 13.47
CA LEU A 114 -2.94 4.67 12.24
C LEU A 114 -4.08 3.76 11.75
N ARG A 115 -4.43 3.91 10.47
CA ARG A 115 -5.24 2.93 9.75
C ARG A 115 -4.32 2.00 8.97
N LEU A 116 -4.33 0.72 9.34
CA LEU A 116 -3.69 -0.36 8.59
C LEU A 116 -4.56 -0.81 7.41
N GLY A 117 -3.96 -1.48 6.43
CA GLY A 117 -4.69 -2.12 5.33
C GLY A 117 -5.35 -1.12 4.37
N ALA A 118 -4.76 0.05 4.13
CA ALA A 118 -5.17 0.90 3.04
C ALA A 118 -4.89 0.21 1.70
N TYR A 119 -3.73 -0.45 1.59
CA TYR A 119 -3.37 -1.39 0.53
C TYR A 119 -2.23 -2.29 1.00
N GLY A 120 -2.37 -3.60 0.77
CA GLY A 120 -1.45 -4.61 1.28
C GLY A 120 -1.68 -4.89 2.78
N ASP A 121 -1.52 -6.12 3.17
CA ASP A 121 -1.63 -6.59 4.56
C ASP A 121 -0.33 -7.24 5.05
#